data_1989ae12a54d3e227f42e85c53282c53
#
_entry.id   1989ae12a54d3e227f42e85c53282c53
#
_cell.length_a   1.000
_cell.length_b   1.000
_cell.length_c   1.000
_cell.angle_alpha   90.00
_cell.angle_beta   90.00
_cell.angle_gamma   90.00
#
_symmetry.space_group_name_H-M   'P 1'
#
loop_
_entity.id
_entity.type
_entity.pdbx_description
1 polymer ?
#
loop_
_entity_poly.entity_id
_entity_poly.type
_entity_poly.pdbx_seq_one_letter_code
_entity_poly.pdbx_strand_id
1 'polypeptide(L)'
;VAEAIYGKGNEMEILFINDEALNVLNLKREEVIKRSAQEISMRNDLLRRLVRELIDIPSQKIRSDKTQKEPLKIYADDKESFFQVKYISIIQSGRNSATPEKKGHVIMLKNITEFKELDSAKTTFISTISHELKTPISAIMMSLQLLEDKRVGTLNNEQEDLTNSIKENSERLLNITGELLNMTQVESGKLQLKPKITKPIELIEYAIKANRVQAEKFNIQIEVEYPEDKIGKLFIDSEKIA
;
A
#
# COMPACT_ATOMS: atom_id res chain seq x y z
N VAL A 1 9.98 14.43 -15.90
CA VAL A 1 10.29 14.78 -14.49
C VAL A 1 10.40 16.28 -14.37
N ALA A 2 9.62 16.89 -13.48
CA ALA A 2 9.68 18.31 -13.19
C ALA A 2 10.69 18.57 -12.05
N GLU A 3 11.60 19.53 -12.24
CA GLU A 3 12.67 19.83 -11.29
C GLU A 3 12.82 21.33 -11.05
N ALA A 4 13.01 21.69 -9.77
CA ALA A 4 13.35 23.05 -9.35
C ALA A 4 14.44 23.01 -8.28
N ILE A 5 15.45 23.87 -8.42
CA ILE A 5 16.57 24.02 -7.50
C ILE A 5 16.44 25.33 -6.75
N TYR A 6 16.53 25.28 -5.44
CA TYR A 6 16.43 26.40 -4.53
C TYR A 6 17.77 26.65 -3.85
N GLY A 7 18.19 27.92 -3.78
CA GLY A 7 19.40 28.33 -3.09
C GLY A 7 19.25 28.36 -1.56
N LYS A 8 20.39 28.53 -0.87
CA LYS A 8 20.43 28.76 0.58
C LYS A 8 20.25 30.24 0.87
N GLY A 9 19.29 30.56 1.74
CA GLY A 9 19.06 31.93 2.25
C GLY A 9 17.74 31.99 3.01
N ASN A 10 17.51 33.07 3.73
CA ASN A 10 16.24 33.28 4.45
C ASN A 10 15.02 33.33 3.51
N GLU A 11 15.24 33.53 2.19
CA GLU A 11 14.19 33.71 1.19
C GLU A 11 14.14 32.60 0.14
N MET A 12 14.91 31.51 0.24
CA MET A 12 14.92 30.38 -0.68
C MET A 12 14.74 30.78 -2.17
N GLU A 13 15.76 31.40 -2.74
CA GLU A 13 15.72 31.86 -4.12
C GLU A 13 15.67 30.67 -5.10
N ILE A 14 14.81 30.73 -6.13
CA ILE A 14 14.69 29.71 -7.16
C ILE A 14 15.81 29.94 -8.18
N LEU A 15 16.80 29.03 -8.18
CA LEU A 15 17.97 29.14 -9.06
C LEU A 15 17.75 28.48 -10.41
N PHE A 16 16.96 27.42 -10.44
CA PHE A 16 16.69 26.65 -11.66
C PHE A 16 15.28 26.05 -11.57
N ILE A 17 14.61 25.99 -12.72
CA ILE A 17 13.35 25.29 -12.92
C ILE A 17 13.28 24.83 -14.38
N ASN A 18 12.92 23.57 -14.63
CA ASN A 18 12.74 23.08 -15.97
C ASN A 18 11.32 23.37 -16.52
N ASP A 19 11.14 23.20 -17.84
CA ASP A 19 9.88 23.53 -18.50
C ASP A 19 8.72 22.67 -18.02
N GLU A 20 8.96 21.42 -17.68
CA GLU A 20 7.95 20.53 -17.09
C GLU A 20 7.45 21.05 -15.73
N ALA A 21 8.36 21.56 -14.89
CA ALA A 21 7.96 22.15 -13.61
C ALA A 21 7.19 23.47 -13.81
N LEU A 22 7.57 24.26 -14.81
CA LEU A 22 6.83 25.48 -15.17
C LEU A 22 5.40 25.15 -15.61
N ASN A 23 5.25 24.12 -16.47
CA ASN A 23 3.93 23.66 -16.93
C ASN A 23 3.07 23.16 -15.75
N VAL A 24 3.61 22.26 -14.91
CA VAL A 24 2.89 21.72 -13.74
C VAL A 24 2.48 22.81 -12.76
N LEU A 25 3.34 23.82 -12.57
CA LEU A 25 3.07 24.97 -11.68
C LEU A 25 2.25 26.07 -12.36
N ASN A 26 2.06 26.00 -13.66
CA ASN A 26 1.44 27.07 -14.48
C ASN A 26 2.11 28.42 -14.25
N LEU A 27 3.44 28.47 -14.34
CA LEU A 27 4.27 29.66 -14.13
C LEU A 27 5.16 29.91 -15.35
N LYS A 28 5.53 31.18 -15.55
CA LYS A 28 6.50 31.57 -16.58
C LYS A 28 7.90 31.67 -15.99
N ARG A 29 8.93 31.27 -16.76
CA ARG A 29 10.33 31.26 -16.35
C ARG A 29 10.82 32.64 -15.85
N GLU A 30 10.42 33.71 -16.52
CA GLU A 30 10.81 35.09 -16.22
C GLU A 30 10.25 35.58 -14.86
N GLU A 31 9.14 35.00 -14.42
CA GLU A 31 8.48 35.34 -13.17
C GLU A 31 9.05 34.60 -11.94
N VAL A 32 9.88 33.57 -12.19
CA VAL A 32 10.29 32.58 -11.18
C VAL A 32 11.79 32.61 -10.91
N ILE A 33 12.62 32.68 -11.96
CA ILE A 33 14.09 32.59 -11.81
C ILE A 33 14.63 33.80 -11.02
N LYS A 34 15.49 33.50 -10.04
CA LYS A 34 16.08 34.47 -9.10
C LYS A 34 15.06 35.24 -8.25
N ARG A 35 13.85 34.68 -8.10
CA ARG A 35 12.82 35.20 -7.19
C ARG A 35 12.73 34.33 -5.95
N SER A 36 12.22 34.92 -4.88
CA SER A 36 11.95 34.21 -3.63
C SER A 36 10.84 33.18 -3.83
N ALA A 37 11.13 31.91 -3.50
CA ALA A 37 10.12 30.85 -3.52
C ALA A 37 8.95 31.13 -2.58
N GLN A 38 9.20 31.85 -1.49
CA GLN A 38 8.16 32.26 -0.54
C GLN A 38 7.22 33.29 -1.17
N GLU A 39 7.77 34.30 -1.86
CA GLU A 39 6.97 35.32 -2.55
C GLU A 39 6.07 34.71 -3.62
N ILE A 40 6.61 33.83 -4.46
CA ILE A 40 5.85 33.17 -5.52
C ILE A 40 4.81 32.21 -4.93
N SER A 41 5.12 31.54 -3.82
CA SER A 41 4.21 30.63 -3.12
C SER A 41 2.95 31.34 -2.58
N MET A 42 2.97 32.64 -2.40
CA MET A 42 1.77 33.41 -2.02
C MET A 42 0.72 33.44 -3.13
N ARG A 43 1.16 33.29 -4.39
CA ARG A 43 0.28 33.35 -5.59
C ARG A 43 0.04 31.99 -6.21
N ASN A 44 0.74 30.93 -5.74
CA ASN A 44 0.65 29.58 -6.28
C ASN A 44 0.51 28.55 -5.15
N ASP A 45 -0.67 27.98 -5.02
CA ASP A 45 -1.01 27.04 -3.93
C ASP A 45 -0.19 25.75 -3.98
N LEU A 46 0.08 25.25 -5.19
CA LEU A 46 0.89 24.06 -5.37
C LEU A 46 2.33 24.31 -4.90
N LEU A 47 2.93 25.40 -5.35
CA LEU A 47 4.28 25.78 -4.90
C LEU A 47 4.33 26.03 -3.39
N ARG A 48 3.29 26.66 -2.82
CA ARG A 48 3.17 26.87 -1.37
C ARG A 48 3.22 25.56 -0.61
N ARG A 49 2.48 24.55 -1.06
CA ARG A 49 2.49 23.23 -0.46
C ARG A 49 3.87 22.59 -0.52
N LEU A 50 4.52 22.64 -1.67
CA LEU A 50 5.86 22.05 -1.88
C LEU A 50 6.94 22.76 -1.04
N VAL A 51 6.93 24.08 -0.99
CA VAL A 51 7.91 24.88 -0.21
C VAL A 51 7.70 24.71 1.28
N ARG A 52 6.46 24.66 1.77
CA ARG A 52 6.16 24.43 3.18
C ARG A 52 6.76 23.13 3.71
N GLU A 53 6.65 22.06 2.96
CA GLU A 53 7.25 20.78 3.34
C GLU A 53 8.80 20.81 3.39
N LEU A 54 9.44 21.68 2.60
CA LEU A 54 10.89 21.93 2.67
C LEU A 54 11.31 22.60 3.97
N ILE A 55 10.51 23.58 4.45
CA ILE A 55 10.78 24.32 5.68
C ILE A 55 10.65 23.42 6.91
N ASP A 56 9.68 22.51 6.89
CA ASP A 56 9.39 21.60 8.00
C ASP A 56 10.38 20.43 8.11
N ILE A 57 11.37 20.31 7.21
CA ILE A 57 12.41 19.27 7.31
C ILE A 57 13.43 19.67 8.39
N PRO A 58 13.53 18.94 9.52
CA PRO A 58 14.48 19.25 10.58
C PRO A 58 15.92 19.26 10.06
N SER A 59 16.68 20.28 10.45
CA SER A 59 18.09 20.46 10.04
C SER A 59 19.00 19.28 10.39
N GLN A 60 18.62 18.45 11.35
CA GLN A 60 19.36 17.24 11.77
C GLN A 60 19.25 16.04 10.83
N LYS A 61 18.26 16.01 9.91
CA LYS A 61 18.15 14.96 8.88
C LYS A 61 18.80 15.35 7.55
N ILE A 62 19.99 15.90 7.62
CA ILE A 62 20.76 16.45 6.48
C ILE A 62 21.10 15.41 5.40
N ARG A 63 21.03 14.11 5.71
CA ARG A 63 21.48 13.01 4.81
C ARG A 63 20.39 12.14 4.22
N SER A 64 19.12 12.38 4.49
CA SER A 64 18.06 11.53 3.95
C SER A 64 17.23 12.27 2.93
N ASP A 65 17.28 11.82 1.68
CA ASP A 65 16.29 12.14 0.68
C ASP A 65 14.91 11.80 1.23
N LYS A 66 14.00 12.78 1.29
CA LYS A 66 12.61 12.55 1.73
C LYS A 66 11.73 12.38 0.50
N THR A 67 11.17 11.20 0.35
CA THR A 67 10.09 10.97 -0.60
C THR A 67 8.77 11.08 0.11
N GLN A 68 7.85 11.86 -0.44
CA GLN A 68 6.49 11.95 0.10
C GLN A 68 5.81 10.58 -0.01
N LYS A 69 5.21 10.11 1.09
CA LYS A 69 4.58 8.77 1.12
C LYS A 69 3.35 8.68 0.22
N GLU A 70 2.55 9.76 0.19
CA GLU A 70 1.35 9.81 -0.64
C GLU A 70 1.61 10.63 -1.90
N PRO A 71 1.18 10.14 -3.08
CA PRO A 71 1.27 10.90 -4.31
C PRO A 71 0.50 12.21 -4.21
N LEU A 72 1.07 13.26 -4.78
CA LEU A 72 0.40 14.54 -4.93
C LEU A 72 -0.57 14.45 -6.11
N LYS A 73 -1.84 14.75 -5.89
CA LYS A 73 -2.83 14.87 -6.94
C LYS A 73 -2.82 16.30 -7.48
N ILE A 74 -2.65 16.44 -8.77
CA ILE A 74 -2.67 17.71 -9.48
C ILE A 74 -3.70 17.60 -10.60
N TYR A 75 -4.56 18.58 -10.73
CA TYR A 75 -5.50 18.70 -11.82
C TYR A 75 -4.86 19.60 -12.87
N ALA A 76 -4.42 19.01 -13.98
CA ALA A 76 -3.81 19.72 -15.09
C ALA A 76 -4.37 19.17 -16.39
N ASP A 77 -4.58 20.04 -17.39
CA ASP A 77 -5.13 19.69 -18.71
C ASP A 77 -6.44 18.88 -18.64
N ASP A 78 -7.36 19.29 -17.77
CA ASP A 78 -8.64 18.66 -17.48
C ASP A 78 -8.55 17.18 -17.05
N LYS A 79 -7.38 16.74 -16.58
CA LYS A 79 -7.12 15.40 -16.06
C LYS A 79 -6.50 15.43 -14.69
N GLU A 80 -6.94 14.48 -13.86
CA GLU A 80 -6.29 14.21 -12.59
C GLU A 80 -4.98 13.47 -12.85
N SER A 81 -3.86 14.06 -12.43
CA SER A 81 -2.52 13.49 -12.56
C SER A 81 -1.87 13.27 -11.19
N PHE A 82 -1.15 12.17 -11.06
CA PHE A 82 -0.48 11.77 -9.82
C PHE A 82 1.02 12.02 -9.93
N PHE A 83 1.57 12.75 -8.97
CA PHE A 83 2.99 13.05 -8.91
C PHE A 83 3.61 12.53 -7.62
N GLN A 84 4.72 11.83 -7.74
CA GLN A 84 5.58 11.51 -6.61
C GLN A 84 6.54 12.67 -6.38
N VAL A 85 6.55 13.21 -5.15
CA VAL A 85 7.42 14.31 -4.76
C VAL A 85 8.63 13.76 -4.02
N LYS A 86 9.83 14.17 -4.47
CA LYS A 86 11.10 13.87 -3.80
C LYS A 86 11.82 15.16 -3.47
N TYR A 87 12.25 15.29 -2.21
CA TYR A 87 13.05 16.40 -1.71
C TYR A 87 14.49 15.94 -1.53
N ILE A 88 15.42 16.60 -2.21
CA ILE A 88 16.84 16.27 -2.19
C ILE A 88 17.60 17.49 -1.64
N SER A 89 18.43 17.29 -0.62
CA SER A 89 19.28 18.35 -0.07
C SER A 89 20.63 18.36 -0.78
N ILE A 90 21.02 19.53 -1.30
CA ILE A 90 22.35 19.75 -1.88
C ILE A 90 23.30 20.12 -0.73
N ILE A 91 24.31 19.28 -0.53
CA ILE A 91 25.30 19.42 0.54
C ILE A 91 26.66 19.66 -0.10
N GLN A 92 27.38 20.66 0.33
CA GLN A 92 28.77 20.89 -0.04
C GLN A 92 29.69 20.48 1.12
N SER A 93 30.54 19.48 0.87
CA SER A 93 31.65 19.15 1.78
C SER A 93 32.84 20.03 1.40
N GLY A 94 33.12 21.03 2.23
CA GLY A 94 34.32 21.87 2.04
C GLY A 94 35.60 21.07 2.39
N ARG A 95 36.68 21.30 1.66
CA ARG A 95 38.02 20.68 1.97
C ARG A 95 38.53 21.03 3.36
N ASN A 96 38.04 22.09 4.01
CA ASN A 96 38.55 22.62 5.29
C ASN A 96 37.47 22.78 6.37
N SER A 97 36.22 22.36 6.17
CA SER A 97 35.18 22.44 7.19
C SER A 97 34.78 21.06 7.70
N ALA A 98 34.87 20.86 9.01
CA ALA A 98 34.50 19.60 9.67
C ALA A 98 32.99 19.28 9.61
N THR A 99 32.15 20.23 9.22
CA THR A 99 30.71 20.07 9.11
C THR A 99 30.24 20.29 7.67
N PRO A 100 29.46 19.38 7.07
CA PRO A 100 28.87 19.56 5.75
C PRO A 100 27.88 20.73 5.76
N GLU A 101 28.04 21.67 4.83
CA GLU A 101 27.16 22.82 4.71
C GLU A 101 26.07 22.59 3.67
N LYS A 102 24.81 22.83 4.06
CA LYS A 102 23.65 22.72 3.17
C LYS A 102 23.60 23.94 2.25
N LYS A 103 23.70 23.71 0.94
CA LYS A 103 23.73 24.79 -0.08
C LYS A 103 22.37 25.05 -0.73
N GLY A 104 21.47 24.08 -0.70
CA GLY A 104 20.17 24.24 -1.30
C GLY A 104 19.33 22.96 -1.26
N HIS A 105 18.25 23.02 -2.01
CA HIS A 105 17.30 21.92 -2.15
C HIS A 105 16.89 21.71 -3.59
N VAL A 106 16.60 20.48 -3.95
CA VAL A 106 15.91 20.13 -5.19
C VAL A 106 14.55 19.56 -4.83
N ILE A 107 13.49 20.05 -5.46
CA ILE A 107 12.20 19.40 -5.48
C ILE A 107 12.04 18.72 -6.83
N MET A 108 11.79 17.43 -6.81
CA MET A 108 11.56 16.61 -7.99
C MET A 108 10.13 16.11 -7.98
N LEU A 109 9.39 16.34 -9.05
CA LEU A 109 8.05 15.85 -9.28
C LEU A 109 8.08 14.81 -10.40
N LYS A 110 7.86 13.55 -10.08
CA LYS A 110 7.77 12.47 -11.08
C LYS A 110 6.30 12.17 -11.35
N ASN A 111 5.86 12.33 -12.60
CA ASN A 111 4.52 11.89 -12.99
C ASN A 111 4.46 10.35 -12.90
N ILE A 112 3.52 9.84 -12.13
CA ILE A 112 3.26 8.41 -11.92
C ILE A 112 1.82 8.04 -12.26
N THR A 113 1.13 8.86 -13.03
CA THR A 113 -0.29 8.68 -13.38
C THR A 113 -0.52 7.35 -14.06
N GLU A 114 0.22 7.06 -15.12
CA GLU A 114 0.12 5.79 -15.87
C GLU A 114 0.35 4.58 -14.95
N PHE A 115 1.35 4.66 -14.08
CA PHE A 115 1.63 3.60 -13.11
C PHE A 115 0.45 3.40 -12.14
N LYS A 116 -0.15 4.50 -11.64
CA LYS A 116 -1.30 4.45 -10.73
C LYS A 116 -2.57 3.95 -11.41
N GLU A 117 -2.80 4.33 -12.64
CA GLU A 117 -3.92 3.84 -13.45
C GLU A 117 -3.79 2.33 -13.69
N LEU A 118 -2.62 1.87 -14.10
CA LEU A 118 -2.34 0.44 -14.32
C LEU A 118 -2.50 -0.38 -13.03
N ASP A 119 -1.96 0.10 -11.91
CA ASP A 119 -2.07 -0.54 -10.60
C ASP A 119 -3.53 -0.62 -10.13
N SER A 120 -4.30 0.46 -10.34
CA SER A 120 -5.74 0.47 -10.04
C SER A 120 -6.53 -0.46 -10.95
N ALA A 121 -6.24 -0.48 -12.25
CA ALA A 121 -6.88 -1.39 -13.20
C ALA A 121 -6.60 -2.85 -12.86
N LYS A 122 -5.32 -3.20 -12.54
CA LYS A 122 -4.92 -4.55 -12.06
C LYS A 122 -5.73 -4.95 -10.83
N THR A 123 -5.81 -4.06 -9.83
CA THR A 123 -6.55 -4.32 -8.58
C THR A 123 -8.02 -4.56 -8.83
N THR A 124 -8.65 -3.73 -9.66
CA THR A 124 -10.06 -3.85 -10.02
C THR A 124 -10.33 -5.14 -10.79
N PHE A 125 -9.48 -5.48 -11.76
CA PHE A 125 -9.58 -6.71 -12.55
C PHE A 125 -9.54 -7.96 -11.65
N ILE A 126 -8.56 -8.06 -10.74
CA ILE A 126 -8.44 -9.21 -9.84
C ILE A 126 -9.65 -9.30 -8.90
N SER A 127 -10.12 -8.16 -8.38
CA SER A 127 -11.30 -8.13 -7.52
C SER A 127 -12.55 -8.61 -8.26
N THR A 128 -12.76 -8.13 -9.49
CA THR A 128 -13.90 -8.54 -10.32
C THR A 128 -13.84 -10.03 -10.62
N ILE A 129 -12.69 -10.56 -11.08
CA ILE A 129 -12.55 -11.99 -11.37
C ILE A 129 -12.79 -12.84 -10.12
N SER A 130 -12.27 -12.43 -8.96
CA SER A 130 -12.50 -13.16 -7.71
C SER A 130 -13.98 -13.27 -7.37
N HIS A 131 -14.74 -12.19 -7.54
CA HIS A 131 -16.19 -12.21 -7.35
C HIS A 131 -16.94 -13.06 -8.38
N GLU A 132 -16.56 -12.94 -9.66
CA GLU A 132 -17.18 -13.69 -10.76
C GLU A 132 -16.87 -15.22 -10.69
N LEU A 133 -15.74 -15.61 -10.11
CA LEU A 133 -15.41 -17.02 -9.86
C LEU A 133 -16.09 -17.56 -8.60
N LYS A 134 -16.26 -16.77 -7.57
CA LYS A 134 -16.89 -17.20 -6.32
C LYS A 134 -18.33 -17.67 -6.52
N THR A 135 -19.09 -16.97 -7.34
CA THR A 135 -20.51 -17.27 -7.60
C THR A 135 -20.72 -18.66 -8.22
N PRO A 136 -20.09 -19.03 -9.36
CA PRO A 136 -20.25 -20.36 -9.95
C PRO A 136 -19.67 -21.48 -9.06
N ILE A 137 -18.57 -21.25 -8.36
CA ILE A 137 -18.01 -22.23 -7.43
C ILE A 137 -18.98 -22.49 -6.27
N SER A 138 -19.58 -21.44 -5.71
CA SER A 138 -20.60 -21.59 -4.66
C SER A 138 -21.82 -22.36 -5.15
N ALA A 139 -22.23 -22.18 -6.41
CA ALA A 139 -23.32 -22.95 -7.02
C ALA A 139 -22.94 -24.44 -7.17
N ILE A 140 -21.70 -24.74 -7.56
CA ILE A 140 -21.16 -26.11 -7.61
C ILE A 140 -21.22 -26.74 -6.22
N MET A 141 -20.74 -26.03 -5.18
CA MET A 141 -20.75 -26.52 -3.80
C MET A 141 -22.18 -26.80 -3.31
N MET A 142 -23.13 -25.92 -3.62
CA MET A 142 -24.53 -26.12 -3.29
C MET A 142 -25.12 -27.36 -3.99
N SER A 143 -24.78 -27.57 -5.27
CA SER A 143 -25.22 -28.75 -6.04
C SER A 143 -24.65 -30.04 -5.45
N LEU A 144 -23.39 -30.04 -5.01
CA LEU A 144 -22.78 -31.18 -4.31
C LEU A 144 -23.50 -31.48 -3.00
N GLN A 145 -23.82 -30.46 -2.20
CA GLN A 145 -24.57 -30.65 -0.95
C GLN A 145 -25.95 -31.28 -1.20
N LEU A 146 -26.60 -30.91 -2.30
CA LEU A 146 -27.88 -31.54 -2.68
C LEU A 146 -27.69 -32.97 -3.12
N LEU A 147 -26.63 -33.31 -3.85
CA LEU A 147 -26.32 -34.69 -4.24
C LEU A 147 -25.98 -35.60 -3.05
N GLU A 148 -25.34 -35.05 -2.01
CA GLU A 148 -25.02 -35.74 -0.76
C GLU A 148 -26.26 -35.93 0.16
N ASP A 149 -27.38 -35.23 -0.14
CA ASP A 149 -28.61 -35.35 0.68
C ASP A 149 -29.32 -36.68 0.38
N LYS A 150 -29.47 -37.50 1.38
CA LYS A 150 -30.13 -38.83 1.29
C LYS A 150 -31.55 -38.78 0.75
N ARG A 151 -32.22 -37.61 0.79
CA ARG A 151 -33.55 -37.41 0.21
C ARG A 151 -33.56 -37.39 -1.31
N VAL A 152 -32.43 -37.08 -1.93
CA VAL A 152 -32.26 -37.11 -3.39
C VAL A 152 -31.92 -38.52 -3.89
N GLY A 153 -31.24 -39.30 -3.08
CA GLY A 153 -30.82 -40.67 -3.37
C GLY A 153 -29.58 -41.05 -2.59
N THR A 154 -29.18 -42.31 -2.72
CA THR A 154 -27.90 -42.82 -2.15
C THR A 154 -26.86 -42.89 -3.26
N LEU A 155 -25.71 -42.28 -3.03
CA LEU A 155 -24.56 -42.41 -3.91
C LEU A 155 -23.92 -43.77 -3.76
N ASN A 156 -23.38 -44.34 -4.82
CA ASN A 156 -22.49 -45.48 -4.73
C ASN A 156 -21.06 -44.98 -4.40
N ASN A 157 -20.17 -45.88 -4.03
CA ASN A 157 -18.81 -45.56 -3.58
C ASN A 157 -18.04 -44.72 -4.61
N GLU A 158 -18.15 -45.06 -5.90
CA GLU A 158 -17.48 -44.30 -6.97
C GLU A 158 -18.05 -42.87 -7.10
N GLN A 159 -19.36 -42.69 -6.96
CA GLN A 159 -20.03 -41.37 -6.98
C GLN A 159 -19.64 -40.55 -5.77
N GLU A 160 -19.50 -41.17 -4.59
CA GLU A 160 -19.06 -40.51 -3.36
C GLU A 160 -17.62 -40.00 -3.48
N ASP A 161 -16.72 -40.84 -4.05
CA ASP A 161 -15.34 -40.43 -4.30
C ASP A 161 -15.25 -39.25 -5.29
N LEU A 162 -16.05 -39.26 -6.36
CA LEU A 162 -16.12 -38.17 -7.34
C LEU A 162 -16.67 -36.87 -6.75
N THR A 163 -17.74 -36.98 -5.96
CA THR A 163 -18.32 -35.80 -5.27
C THR A 163 -17.34 -35.18 -4.28
N ASN A 164 -16.64 -36.00 -3.51
CA ASN A 164 -15.59 -35.55 -2.59
C ASN A 164 -14.46 -34.87 -3.35
N SER A 165 -13.98 -35.43 -4.45
CA SER A 165 -12.94 -34.83 -5.27
C SER A 165 -13.35 -33.48 -5.85
N ILE A 166 -14.60 -33.33 -6.34
CA ILE A 166 -15.12 -32.05 -6.86
C ILE A 166 -15.21 -31.02 -5.72
N LYS A 167 -15.65 -31.44 -4.54
CA LYS A 167 -15.77 -30.60 -3.36
C LYS A 167 -14.41 -30.04 -2.93
N GLU A 168 -13.40 -30.91 -2.77
CA GLU A 168 -12.04 -30.52 -2.41
C GLU A 168 -11.42 -29.54 -3.42
N ASN A 169 -11.60 -29.78 -4.72
CA ASN A 169 -11.11 -28.88 -5.76
C ASN A 169 -11.85 -27.53 -5.77
N SER A 170 -13.16 -27.53 -5.50
CA SER A 170 -13.96 -26.30 -5.40
C SER A 170 -13.55 -25.46 -4.19
N GLU A 171 -13.34 -26.08 -3.04
CA GLU A 171 -12.82 -25.43 -1.83
C GLU A 171 -11.42 -24.83 -2.07
N ARG A 172 -10.54 -25.59 -2.75
CA ARG A 172 -9.21 -25.14 -3.13
C ARG A 172 -9.27 -23.89 -4.03
N LEU A 173 -10.16 -23.87 -5.03
CA LEU A 173 -10.35 -22.72 -5.90
C LEU A 173 -10.85 -21.49 -5.14
N LEU A 174 -11.80 -21.66 -4.21
CA LEU A 174 -12.26 -20.56 -3.33
C LEU A 174 -11.13 -19.99 -2.49
N ASN A 175 -10.28 -20.84 -1.94
CA ASN A 175 -9.15 -20.39 -1.14
C ASN A 175 -8.13 -19.62 -2.00
N ILE A 176 -7.75 -20.13 -3.18
CA ILE A 176 -6.83 -19.45 -4.10
C ILE A 176 -7.37 -18.09 -4.51
N THR A 177 -8.67 -17.98 -4.84
CA THR A 177 -9.28 -16.70 -5.22
C THR A 177 -9.30 -15.72 -4.06
N GLY A 178 -9.53 -16.20 -2.84
CA GLY A 178 -9.47 -15.40 -1.61
C GLY A 178 -8.06 -14.87 -1.30
N GLU A 179 -7.05 -15.73 -1.42
CA GLU A 179 -5.64 -15.37 -1.22
C GLU A 179 -5.18 -14.33 -2.26
N LEU A 180 -5.55 -14.51 -3.54
CA LEU A 180 -5.22 -13.58 -4.62
C LEU A 180 -5.82 -12.19 -4.36
N LEU A 181 -7.07 -12.14 -3.91
CA LEU A 181 -7.73 -10.88 -3.54
C LEU A 181 -7.05 -10.21 -2.34
N ASN A 182 -6.74 -10.98 -1.30
CA ASN A 182 -6.05 -10.46 -0.12
C ASN A 182 -4.67 -9.90 -0.49
N MET A 183 -3.87 -10.64 -1.29
CA MET A 183 -2.55 -10.19 -1.75
C MET A 183 -2.65 -8.88 -2.52
N THR A 184 -3.63 -8.76 -3.41
CA THR A 184 -3.87 -7.54 -4.20
C THR A 184 -4.24 -6.34 -3.33
N GLN A 185 -5.04 -6.56 -2.27
CA GLN A 185 -5.39 -5.52 -1.31
C GLN A 185 -4.18 -5.05 -0.50
N VAL A 186 -3.26 -5.97 -0.15
CA VAL A 186 -1.99 -5.64 0.54
C VAL A 186 -1.09 -4.82 -0.38
N GLU A 187 -0.85 -5.29 -1.63
CA GLU A 187 0.01 -4.60 -2.60
C GLU A 187 -0.49 -3.18 -2.91
N SER A 188 -1.79 -3.00 -3.08
CA SER A 188 -2.40 -1.69 -3.38
C SER A 188 -2.50 -0.77 -2.16
N GLY A 189 -2.13 -1.22 -0.96
CA GLY A 189 -2.29 -0.48 0.29
C GLY A 189 -3.75 -0.21 0.68
N LYS A 190 -4.70 -0.91 0.07
CA LYS A 190 -6.14 -0.78 0.34
C LYS A 190 -6.62 -1.70 1.47
N LEU A 191 -5.72 -2.50 2.05
CA LEU A 191 -6.07 -3.35 3.18
C LEU A 191 -6.47 -2.48 4.37
N GLN A 192 -7.75 -2.51 4.71
CA GLN A 192 -8.27 -1.85 5.91
C GLN A 192 -8.13 -2.80 7.10
N LEU A 193 -7.20 -2.48 7.97
CA LEU A 193 -7.08 -3.19 9.25
C LEU A 193 -8.14 -2.67 10.22
N LYS A 194 -8.75 -3.59 10.98
CA LYS A 194 -9.71 -3.31 12.07
C LYS A 194 -9.11 -3.75 13.41
N PRO A 195 -8.06 -3.06 13.89
CA PRO A 195 -7.38 -3.47 15.10
C PRO A 195 -8.28 -3.30 16.33
N LYS A 196 -8.25 -4.32 17.21
CA LYS A 196 -8.95 -4.37 18.49
C LYS A 196 -7.96 -4.77 19.58
N ILE A 197 -8.27 -4.40 20.82
CA ILE A 197 -7.50 -4.87 21.98
C ILE A 197 -7.77 -6.36 22.16
N THR A 198 -6.78 -7.19 21.84
CA THR A 198 -6.89 -8.66 21.84
C THR A 198 -5.83 -9.26 22.77
N LYS A 199 -6.17 -10.34 23.46
CA LYS A 199 -5.19 -11.13 24.21
C LYS A 199 -4.54 -12.15 23.26
N PRO A 200 -3.21 -12.16 23.13
CA PRO A 200 -2.49 -13.07 22.21
C PRO A 200 -2.83 -14.53 22.44
N ILE A 201 -3.00 -14.93 23.70
CA ILE A 201 -3.34 -16.32 24.08
C ILE A 201 -4.68 -16.76 23.49
N GLU A 202 -5.71 -15.91 23.56
CA GLU A 202 -7.03 -16.21 22.99
C GLU A 202 -6.96 -16.42 21.45
N LEU A 203 -6.07 -15.69 20.77
CA LEU A 203 -5.85 -15.83 19.34
C LEU A 203 -5.15 -17.15 19.00
N ILE A 204 -4.11 -17.51 19.76
CA ILE A 204 -3.39 -18.78 19.61
C ILE A 204 -4.34 -19.97 19.86
N GLU A 205 -5.14 -19.93 20.93
CA GLU A 205 -6.13 -20.97 21.23
C GLU A 205 -7.17 -21.12 20.12
N TYR A 206 -7.60 -20.00 19.52
CA TYR A 206 -8.52 -20.01 18.38
C TYR A 206 -7.88 -20.67 17.17
N ALA A 207 -6.66 -20.30 16.81
CA ALA A 207 -5.91 -20.89 15.69
C ALA A 207 -5.67 -22.40 15.89
N ILE A 208 -5.34 -22.84 17.10
CA ILE A 208 -5.18 -24.26 17.45
C ILE A 208 -6.49 -25.02 17.27
N LYS A 209 -7.61 -24.49 17.80
CA LYS A 209 -8.92 -25.11 17.65
C LYS A 209 -9.33 -25.26 16.18
N ALA A 210 -9.07 -24.24 15.36
CA ALA A 210 -9.40 -24.24 13.94
C ALA A 210 -8.61 -25.32 13.16
N ASN A 211 -7.37 -25.58 13.55
CA ASN A 211 -6.49 -26.52 12.85
C ASN A 211 -6.46 -27.93 13.47
N ARG A 212 -7.12 -28.14 14.62
CA ARG A 212 -7.04 -29.38 15.38
C ARG A 212 -7.52 -30.61 14.58
N VAL A 213 -8.65 -30.50 13.91
CA VAL A 213 -9.22 -31.60 13.11
C VAL A 213 -8.28 -32.00 11.99
N GLN A 214 -7.65 -31.01 11.37
CA GLN A 214 -6.71 -31.24 10.27
C GLN A 214 -5.39 -31.84 10.78
N ALA A 215 -4.89 -31.38 11.91
CA ALA A 215 -3.72 -31.96 12.57
C ALA A 215 -3.95 -33.44 12.94
N GLU A 216 -5.10 -33.77 13.53
CA GLU A 216 -5.48 -35.14 13.88
C GLU A 216 -5.57 -36.06 12.63
N LYS A 217 -6.12 -35.56 11.50
CA LYS A 217 -6.18 -36.29 10.21
C LYS A 217 -4.79 -36.67 9.69
N PHE A 218 -3.79 -35.82 9.93
CA PHE A 218 -2.41 -36.07 9.50
C PHE A 218 -1.50 -36.61 10.60
N ASN A 219 -2.06 -37.02 11.75
CA ASN A 219 -1.31 -37.54 12.91
C ASN A 219 -0.26 -36.50 13.41
N ILE A 220 -0.58 -35.20 13.36
CA ILE A 220 0.27 -34.13 13.86
C ILE A 220 -0.21 -33.75 15.28
N GLN A 221 0.72 -33.80 16.24
CA GLN A 221 0.46 -33.34 17.60
C GLN A 221 0.86 -31.86 17.71
N ILE A 222 -0.08 -31.02 18.18
CA ILE A 222 0.17 -29.59 18.43
C ILE A 222 0.43 -29.43 19.91
N GLU A 223 1.64 -29.00 20.25
CA GLU A 223 2.03 -28.67 21.63
C GLU A 223 2.11 -27.15 21.78
N VAL A 224 1.69 -26.63 22.94
CA VAL A 224 1.65 -25.20 23.24
C VAL A 224 2.43 -24.96 24.53
N GLU A 225 3.49 -24.20 24.43
CA GLU A 225 4.20 -23.73 25.60
C GLU A 225 3.71 -22.31 25.98
N TYR A 226 3.19 -22.18 27.18
CA TYR A 226 2.76 -20.88 27.68
C TYR A 226 3.92 -20.23 28.45
N PRO A 227 4.23 -18.93 28.21
CA PRO A 227 5.23 -18.24 28.99
C PRO A 227 4.78 -18.07 30.44
N GLU A 228 5.73 -18.09 31.37
CA GLU A 228 5.47 -17.87 32.80
C GLU A 228 4.95 -16.45 33.09
N ASP A 229 5.47 -15.48 32.31
CA ASP A 229 5.05 -14.08 32.42
C ASP A 229 3.76 -13.79 31.69
N LYS A 230 2.92 -12.92 32.29
CA LYS A 230 1.65 -12.50 31.68
C LYS A 230 1.88 -11.66 30.45
N ILE A 231 1.51 -12.18 29.27
CA ILE A 231 1.55 -11.45 28.02
C ILE A 231 0.54 -10.30 28.04
N GLY A 232 1.00 -9.08 27.71
CA GLY A 232 0.15 -7.90 27.59
C GLY A 232 -0.86 -8.02 26.45
N LYS A 233 -1.92 -7.23 26.51
CA LYS A 233 -2.88 -7.10 25.41
C LYS A 233 -2.22 -6.36 24.23
N LEU A 234 -2.53 -6.80 23.02
CA LEU A 234 -2.05 -6.20 21.77
C LEU A 234 -3.19 -5.51 21.04
N PHE A 235 -2.87 -4.43 20.33
CA PHE A 235 -3.81 -3.74 19.43
C PHE A 235 -3.61 -4.25 18.01
N ILE A 236 -4.35 -5.28 17.63
CA ILE A 236 -4.17 -6.05 16.40
C ILE A 236 -5.52 -6.41 15.76
N ASP A 237 -5.48 -6.66 14.45
CA ASP A 237 -6.61 -7.23 13.71
C ASP A 237 -6.58 -8.76 13.84
N SER A 238 -7.36 -9.29 14.77
CA SER A 238 -7.40 -10.72 15.09
C SER A 238 -7.90 -11.57 13.92
N GLU A 239 -8.78 -11.03 13.06
CA GLU A 239 -9.32 -11.75 11.90
C GLU A 239 -8.28 -11.92 10.77
N LYS A 240 -7.27 -11.03 10.73
CA LYS A 240 -6.20 -11.08 9.73
C LYS A 240 -4.95 -11.83 10.19
N ILE A 241 -4.82 -12.09 11.50
CA ILE A 241 -3.66 -12.77 12.09
C ILE A 241 -3.97 -14.24 12.39
N ALA A 242 -5.22 -14.57 12.70
CA ALA A 242 -5.68 -15.95 12.90
C ALA A 242 -5.86 -16.68 11.58
#